data_92804a7f3d045cabf955c29c92d5318d
#
_entry.id   92804a7f3d045cabf955c29c92d5318d
#
_cell.length_a   1.000
_cell.length_b   1.000
_cell.length_c   1.000
_cell.angle_alpha   90.00
_cell.angle_beta   90.00
_cell.angle_gamma   90.00
#
_symmetry.space_group_name_H-M   'P 1'
#
loop_
_entity.id
_entity.type
_entity.pdbx_description
1 polymer ?
#
loop_
_entity_poly.entity_id
_entity_poly.type
_entity_poly.pdbx_seq_one_letter_code
_entity_poly.pdbx_strand_id
1 'polypeptide(L)' 'MALSGPIARLPVELDVAVPVRAFRVRNLLALEPGQVIETQWGHGADMPLSSGDVQLAWSEFEVVDTQLAVRVTRMV' A
#
# COMPACT_ATOMS: atom_id res chain seq x y z
N MET A 1 6.93 5.86 24.81
CA MET A 1 6.20 4.86 25.60
C MET A 1 6.47 3.48 25.05
N ALA A 2 6.81 2.55 25.91
CA ALA A 2 7.05 1.18 25.52
C ALA A 2 5.77 0.37 25.75
N LEU A 3 5.37 -0.39 24.71
CA LEU A 3 4.28 -1.36 24.82
C LEU A 3 4.88 -2.73 25.05
N SER A 4 4.38 -3.45 26.03
CA SER A 4 4.82 -4.77 26.37
C SER A 4 3.63 -5.69 26.66
N GLY A 5 3.88 -7.00 26.75
CA GLY A 5 2.86 -7.98 27.07
C GLY A 5 1.88 -8.21 25.93
N PRO A 6 0.62 -8.54 26.26
CA PRO A 6 -0.38 -8.96 25.27
C PRO A 6 -0.67 -7.94 24.18
N ILE A 7 -0.68 -6.65 24.51
CA ILE A 7 -1.01 -5.59 23.55
C ILE A 7 0.00 -5.58 22.40
N ALA A 8 1.29 -5.72 22.73
CA ALA A 8 2.34 -5.70 21.71
C ALA A 8 2.30 -6.93 20.77
N ARG A 9 1.55 -7.96 21.12
CA ARG A 9 1.42 -9.19 20.34
C ARG A 9 0.17 -9.25 19.48
N LEU A 10 -0.71 -8.25 19.59
CA LEU A 10 -1.91 -8.20 18.77
C LEU A 10 -1.53 -8.00 17.29
N PRO A 11 -2.16 -8.77 16.39
CA PRO A 11 -1.90 -8.59 14.97
C PRO A 11 -2.48 -7.27 14.46
N VAL A 12 -1.78 -6.63 13.54
CA VAL A 12 -2.22 -5.41 12.88
C VAL A 12 -2.08 -5.62 11.39
N GLU A 13 -3.13 -5.32 10.65
CA GLU A 13 -3.10 -5.38 9.19
C GLU A 13 -2.63 -4.04 8.64
N LEU A 14 -1.67 -4.11 7.71
CA LEU A 14 -1.16 -2.94 7.02
C LEU A 14 -1.55 -2.99 5.55
N ASP A 15 -1.91 -1.83 5.01
CA ASP A 15 -2.32 -1.67 3.62
C ASP A 15 -1.43 -0.66 2.91
N VAL A 16 -1.06 -1.00 1.68
CA VAL A 16 -0.36 -0.07 0.79
C VAL A 16 -1.22 0.10 -0.45
N ALA A 17 -1.54 1.35 -0.77
CA ALA A 17 -2.43 1.65 -1.88
C ALA A 17 -1.71 2.43 -2.97
N VAL A 18 -1.95 2.05 -4.23
CA VAL A 18 -1.52 2.82 -5.38
C VAL A 18 -2.75 3.57 -5.91
N PRO A 19 -2.81 4.89 -5.77
CA PRO A 19 -3.97 5.63 -6.28
C PRO A 19 -4.03 5.62 -7.81
N VAL A 20 -5.22 5.41 -8.34
CA VAL A 20 -5.49 5.49 -9.78
C VAL A 20 -6.49 6.60 -10.00
N ARG A 21 -6.01 7.78 -10.39
CA ARG A 21 -6.82 8.99 -10.38
C ARG A 21 -7.64 9.22 -11.64
N ALA A 22 -7.22 8.66 -12.76
CA ALA A 22 -7.91 8.82 -14.03
C ALA A 22 -8.94 7.73 -14.31
N PHE A 23 -9.22 6.90 -13.35
CA PHE A 23 -10.14 5.77 -13.49
C PHE A 23 -11.58 6.25 -13.33
N ARG A 24 -12.44 5.88 -14.27
CA ARG A 24 -13.83 6.35 -14.29
C ARG A 24 -14.79 5.18 -14.06
N VAL A 25 -16.05 5.50 -13.74
CA VAL A 25 -17.08 4.48 -13.53
C VAL A 25 -17.21 3.54 -14.74
N ARG A 26 -17.13 4.08 -15.96
CA ARG A 26 -17.18 3.23 -17.17
C ARG A 26 -16.04 2.22 -17.23
N ASN A 27 -14.86 2.60 -16.72
CA ASN A 27 -13.71 1.70 -16.66
C ASN A 27 -13.95 0.61 -15.62
N LEU A 28 -14.54 0.97 -14.47
CA LEU A 28 -14.87 0.01 -13.43
C LEU A 28 -15.84 -1.05 -13.94
N LEU A 29 -16.86 -0.65 -14.70
CA LEU A 29 -17.85 -1.58 -15.23
C LEU A 29 -17.29 -2.49 -16.34
N ALA A 30 -16.16 -2.11 -16.92
CA ALA A 30 -15.51 -2.87 -18.00
C ALA A 30 -14.31 -3.69 -17.51
N LEU A 31 -14.12 -3.83 -16.20
CA LEU A 31 -13.00 -4.63 -15.66
C LEU A 31 -13.15 -6.09 -16.03
N GLU A 32 -12.05 -6.69 -16.46
CA GLU A 32 -12.01 -8.11 -16.79
C GLU A 32 -10.64 -8.71 -16.51
N PRO A 33 -10.55 -10.03 -16.34
CA PRO A 33 -9.29 -10.70 -16.08
C PRO A 33 -8.24 -10.44 -17.16
N GLY A 34 -6.99 -10.24 -16.73
CA GLY A 34 -5.88 -9.99 -17.66
C GLY A 34 -5.69 -8.53 -18.04
N GLN A 35 -6.61 -7.67 -17.65
CA GLN A 35 -6.53 -6.25 -17.94
C GLN A 35 -5.39 -5.61 -17.12
N VAL A 36 -4.64 -4.72 -17.76
CA VAL A 36 -3.60 -3.93 -17.10
C VAL A 36 -4.14 -2.52 -16.85
N ILE A 37 -4.08 -2.08 -15.61
CA ILE A 37 -4.47 -0.74 -15.22
C ILE A 37 -3.21 0.09 -15.04
N GLU A 38 -3.03 1.10 -15.88
CA GLU A 38 -1.93 2.04 -15.75
C GLU A 38 -2.26 3.04 -14.67
N THR A 39 -1.37 3.16 -13.68
CA THR A 39 -1.62 4.00 -12.52
C THR A 39 -1.03 5.39 -12.65
N GLN A 40 -0.09 5.57 -13.58
CA GLN A 40 0.71 6.79 -13.72
C GLN A 40 1.57 7.08 -12.48
N TRP A 41 1.68 6.12 -11.59
CA TRP A 41 2.50 6.22 -10.39
C TRP A 41 3.92 5.77 -10.74
N GLY A 42 4.91 6.65 -10.54
CA GLY A 42 6.28 6.37 -10.91
C GLY A 42 6.89 5.26 -10.07
N HIS A 43 7.79 4.48 -10.69
CA HIS A 43 8.57 3.50 -9.95
C HIS A 43 9.42 4.22 -8.89
N GLY A 44 9.35 3.74 -7.65
CA GLY A 44 10.06 4.36 -6.53
C GLY A 44 9.35 5.56 -5.91
N ALA A 45 8.19 5.96 -6.42
CA ALA A 45 7.40 7.01 -5.80
C ALA A 45 6.75 6.49 -4.51
N ASP A 46 6.67 7.36 -3.51
CA ASP A 46 6.10 7.01 -2.22
C ASP A 46 4.62 6.70 -2.31
N MET A 47 4.22 5.65 -1.59
CA MET A 47 2.82 5.24 -1.47
C MET A 47 2.42 5.26 0.00
N PRO A 48 1.17 5.64 0.32
CA PRO A 48 0.72 5.60 1.70
C PRO A 48 0.74 4.20 2.29
N LEU A 49 1.27 4.07 3.49
CA LEU A 49 1.18 2.85 4.30
C LEU A 49 0.24 3.15 5.46
N SER A 50 -0.83 2.40 5.55
CA SER A 50 -1.91 2.67 6.49
C SER A 50 -2.32 1.42 7.25
N SER A 51 -2.98 1.64 8.38
CA SER A 51 -3.71 0.61 9.11
C SER A 51 -5.14 1.10 9.27
N GLY A 52 -6.08 0.45 8.58
CA GLY A 52 -7.45 0.96 8.51
C GLY A 52 -7.46 2.36 7.88
N ASP A 53 -8.09 3.31 8.56
CA ASP A 53 -8.21 4.68 8.07
C ASP A 53 -7.06 5.58 8.49
N VAL A 54 -6.04 5.04 9.18
CA VAL A 54 -4.94 5.83 9.71
C VAL A 54 -3.69 5.62 8.87
N GLN A 55 -3.18 6.69 8.27
CA GLN A 55 -1.90 6.64 7.58
C GLN A 55 -0.78 6.70 8.61
N LEU A 56 0.15 5.76 8.52
CA LEU A 56 1.27 5.63 9.44
C LEU A 56 2.56 6.16 8.86
N ALA A 57 2.76 5.95 7.56
CA ALA A 57 4.05 6.21 6.93
C ALA A 57 3.88 6.35 5.42
N TRP A 58 4.98 6.66 4.76
CA TRP A 58 5.16 6.56 3.33
C TRP A 58 6.08 5.38 3.04
N SER A 59 5.90 4.76 1.90
CA SER A 59 6.59 3.53 1.57
C SER A 59 6.80 3.36 0.08
N GLU A 60 7.65 2.41 -0.28
CA GLU A 60 7.82 1.97 -1.66
C GLU A 60 7.86 0.45 -1.70
N PHE A 61 7.49 -0.13 -2.84
CA PHE A 61 7.59 -1.58 -3.04
C PHE A 61 9.04 -1.99 -3.30
N GLU A 62 9.37 -3.16 -2.81
CA GLU A 62 10.68 -3.77 -2.98
C GLU A 62 10.48 -5.28 -3.13
N VAL A 63 11.33 -5.91 -3.91
CA VAL A 63 11.32 -7.37 -4.01
C VAL A 63 12.48 -7.93 -3.20
N VAL A 64 12.15 -8.77 -2.22
CA VAL A 64 13.15 -9.46 -1.41
C VAL A 64 13.01 -10.95 -1.70
N ASP A 65 14.06 -11.54 -2.26
CA ASP A 65 14.05 -12.89 -2.81
C ASP A 65 12.98 -13.00 -3.90
N THR A 66 11.87 -13.67 -3.64
CA THR A 66 10.77 -13.78 -4.60
C THR A 66 9.48 -13.17 -4.05
N GLN A 67 9.58 -12.46 -2.95
CA GLN A 67 8.41 -11.90 -2.28
C GLN A 67 8.37 -10.39 -2.40
N LEU A 68 7.17 -9.88 -2.57
CA LEU A 68 6.94 -8.45 -2.54
C LEU A 68 7.06 -7.96 -1.09
N ALA A 69 7.89 -6.96 -0.90
CA ALA A 69 8.10 -6.32 0.40
C ALA A 69 7.79 -4.83 0.30
N VAL A 70 7.73 -4.19 1.44
CA VAL A 70 7.48 -2.75 1.54
C VAL A 70 8.58 -2.13 2.38
N ARG A 71 9.21 -1.09 1.83
CA ARG A 71 10.23 -0.30 2.54
C ARG A 71 9.60 0.99 3.03
N VAL A 72 9.69 1.27 4.32
CA VAL A 72 9.27 2.56 4.88
C VAL A 72 10.26 3.62 4.43
N THR A 73 9.77 4.67 3.78
CA THR A 73 10.62 5.76 3.30
C THR A 73 10.62 6.95 4.24
N ARG A 74 9.50 7.21 4.92
CA ARG A 74 9.41 8.26 5.94
C ARG A 74 8.16 8.05 6.78
N MET A 75 8.17 8.62 7.98
CA MET A 75 7.01 8.59 8.86
C MET A 75 6.11 9.80 8.61
N VAL A 76 4.85 9.64 8.91
CA VAL A 76 3.87 10.74 8.88
C VAL A 76 4.00 11.60 10.12
#